data_422ed14329edc0d298cd14eba9ac30ed
#
_entry.id   422ed14329edc0d298cd14eba9ac30ed
#
_cell.length_a   1.000
_cell.length_b   1.000
_cell.length_c   1.000
_cell.angle_alpha   90.00
_cell.angle_beta   90.00
_cell.angle_gamma   90.00
#
_symmetry.space_group_name_H-M   'P 1'
#
loop_
_entity.id
_entity.type
_entity.pdbx_description
1 polymer ?
#
loop_
_entity_poly.entity_id
_entity_poly.type
_entity_poly.pdbx_seq_one_letter_code
_entity_poly.pdbx_strand_id
1 'polypeptide(L)'
;YAGFLMICMFMRWEAFVSRYMLTYLALLCVMIPVLLNILIQEYNLKPIGYAVIGVIMFVGTSESVKMLEYHADAYQNSVQKDRIEAYFYFCGEGNAYDYSQIAKEIQEQGYHNIGLLTGTDTFEYPLWYLLNDDEYRIEHINVNNMTKIYEDQTFVPDCIFVREWEPRLGEFDYHGQHYVAEDPESEIGTYLLIKSDMKNE
;
A
#
# COMPACT_ATOMS: atom_id res chain seq x y z
N TYR A 1 -7.17 -29.75 1.48
CA TYR A 1 -5.77 -30.01 1.87
C TYR A 1 -4.80 -29.90 0.68
N ALA A 2 -5.12 -30.45 -0.51
CA ALA A 2 -4.21 -30.43 -1.66
C ALA A 2 -3.82 -29.02 -2.08
N GLY A 3 -4.78 -28.10 -2.18
CA GLY A 3 -4.51 -26.69 -2.55
C GLY A 3 -3.61 -25.97 -1.53
N PHE A 4 -3.81 -26.23 -0.23
CA PHE A 4 -2.94 -25.70 0.82
C PHE A 4 -1.50 -26.21 0.69
N LEU A 5 -1.34 -27.53 0.49
CA LEU A 5 -0.04 -28.14 0.27
C LEU A 5 0.65 -27.59 -0.99
N MET A 6 -0.11 -27.40 -2.07
CA MET A 6 0.42 -26.79 -3.31
C MET A 6 0.94 -25.37 -3.06
N ILE A 7 0.19 -24.55 -2.33
CA ILE A 7 0.67 -23.20 -1.99
C ILE A 7 1.95 -23.29 -1.16
N CYS A 8 2.00 -24.12 -0.12
CA CYS A 8 3.18 -24.29 0.71
C CYS A 8 4.41 -24.80 -0.09
N MET A 9 4.21 -25.58 -1.13
CA MET A 9 5.29 -26.12 -1.96
C MET A 9 5.81 -25.15 -3.04
N PHE A 10 4.93 -24.32 -3.61
CA PHE A 10 5.26 -23.50 -4.76
C PHE A 10 5.43 -22.00 -4.45
N MET A 11 4.88 -21.52 -3.34
CA MET A 11 5.09 -20.13 -2.95
C MET A 11 6.36 -19.96 -2.12
N ARG A 12 7.21 -19.04 -2.56
CA ARG A 12 8.33 -18.57 -1.75
C ARG A 12 7.79 -17.89 -0.49
N TRP A 13 8.46 -18.13 0.64
CA TRP A 13 8.15 -17.43 1.87
C TRP A 13 8.31 -15.91 1.70
N GLU A 14 7.24 -15.18 1.93
CA GLU A 14 7.19 -13.72 1.96
C GLU A 14 6.45 -13.24 3.20
N ALA A 15 6.73 -12.01 3.64
CA ALA A 15 6.11 -11.44 4.84
C ALA A 15 4.56 -11.40 4.75
N PHE A 16 4.02 -11.36 3.53
CA PHE A 16 2.58 -11.27 3.28
C PHE A 16 1.92 -12.60 2.87
N VAL A 17 2.62 -13.72 3.00
CA VAL A 17 2.08 -15.05 2.63
C VAL A 17 0.77 -15.39 3.35
N SER A 18 0.57 -14.84 4.55
CA SER A 18 -0.66 -14.99 5.32
C SER A 18 -1.91 -14.48 4.58
N ARG A 19 -1.79 -13.46 3.72
CA ARG A 19 -2.90 -12.94 2.91
C ARG A 19 -3.40 -13.98 1.90
N TYR A 20 -2.49 -14.73 1.29
CA TYR A 20 -2.83 -15.79 0.34
C TYR A 20 -3.42 -17.01 1.04
N MET A 21 -3.07 -17.21 2.31
CA MET A 21 -3.61 -18.29 3.14
C MET A 21 -4.98 -17.99 3.75
N LEU A 22 -5.44 -16.74 3.71
CA LEU A 22 -6.65 -16.30 4.41
C LEU A 22 -7.90 -17.13 4.03
N THR A 23 -8.07 -17.44 2.75
CA THR A 23 -9.20 -18.26 2.27
C THR A 23 -9.18 -19.67 2.87
N TYR A 24 -8.00 -20.28 2.95
CA TYR A 24 -7.85 -21.62 3.54
C TYR A 24 -8.05 -21.59 5.05
N LEU A 25 -7.57 -20.54 5.73
CA LEU A 25 -7.81 -20.34 7.16
C LEU A 25 -9.30 -20.17 7.46
N ALA A 26 -10.02 -19.39 6.65
CA ALA A 26 -11.45 -19.20 6.77
C ALA A 26 -12.21 -20.52 6.60
N LEU A 27 -11.86 -21.34 5.61
CA LEU A 27 -12.44 -22.68 5.43
C LEU A 27 -12.14 -23.61 6.61
N LEU A 28 -10.93 -23.57 7.17
CA LEU A 28 -10.57 -24.36 8.35
C LEU A 28 -11.40 -23.95 9.57
N CYS A 29 -11.67 -22.64 9.76
CA CYS A 29 -12.51 -22.15 10.84
C CYS A 29 -13.94 -22.72 10.81
N VAL A 30 -14.46 -23.06 9.64
CA VAL A 30 -15.75 -23.72 9.49
C VAL A 30 -15.64 -25.24 9.64
N MET A 31 -14.64 -25.86 9.03
CA MET A 31 -14.49 -27.32 9.01
C MET A 31 -14.09 -27.91 10.35
N ILE A 32 -13.22 -27.24 11.10
CA ILE A 32 -12.73 -27.75 12.40
C ILE A 32 -13.86 -27.95 13.40
N PRO A 33 -14.78 -27.02 13.64
CA PRO A 33 -15.92 -27.23 14.55
C PRO A 33 -16.83 -28.38 14.10
N VAL A 34 -17.06 -28.53 12.80
CA VAL A 34 -17.89 -29.62 12.28
C VAL A 34 -17.24 -30.97 12.55
N LEU A 35 -15.96 -31.12 12.25
CA LEU A 35 -15.22 -32.37 12.52
C LEU A 35 -15.14 -32.66 14.01
N LEU A 36 -14.88 -31.67 14.85
CA LEU A 36 -14.87 -31.81 16.31
C LEU A 36 -16.22 -32.28 16.82
N ASN A 37 -17.33 -31.70 16.32
CA ASN A 37 -18.66 -32.12 16.73
C ASN A 37 -18.94 -33.60 16.37
N ILE A 38 -18.57 -34.05 15.18
CA ILE A 38 -18.72 -35.42 14.74
C ILE A 38 -17.92 -36.37 15.67
N LEU A 39 -16.63 -36.05 15.93
CA LEU A 39 -15.78 -36.85 16.81
C LEU A 39 -16.30 -36.89 18.24
N ILE A 40 -16.77 -35.76 18.78
CA ILE A 40 -17.34 -35.68 20.14
C ILE A 40 -18.57 -36.58 20.25
N GLN A 41 -19.43 -36.62 19.24
CA GLN A 41 -20.63 -37.46 19.24
C GLN A 41 -20.30 -38.93 19.07
N GLU A 42 -19.43 -39.28 18.11
CA GLU A 42 -19.08 -40.65 17.79
C GLU A 42 -18.35 -41.35 18.94
N TYR A 43 -17.44 -40.69 19.61
CA TYR A 43 -16.66 -41.28 20.71
C TYR A 43 -17.14 -40.90 22.10
N ASN A 44 -18.31 -40.25 22.22
CA ASN A 44 -18.90 -39.77 23.48
C ASN A 44 -17.95 -38.93 24.36
N LEU A 45 -17.09 -38.15 23.74
CA LEU A 45 -16.04 -37.32 24.36
C LEU A 45 -16.54 -35.91 24.73
N LYS A 46 -17.84 -35.77 25.11
CA LYS A 46 -18.46 -34.45 25.38
C LYS A 46 -17.67 -33.59 26.34
N PRO A 47 -17.21 -34.06 27.53
CA PRO A 47 -16.49 -33.20 28.47
C PRO A 47 -15.15 -32.71 27.90
N ILE A 48 -14.43 -33.57 27.19
CA ILE A 48 -13.16 -33.22 26.56
C ILE A 48 -13.40 -32.22 25.42
N GLY A 49 -14.42 -32.46 24.60
CA GLY A 49 -14.79 -31.53 23.52
C GLY A 49 -15.12 -30.14 24.02
N TYR A 50 -15.92 -30.00 25.07
CA TYR A 50 -16.22 -28.70 25.67
C TYR A 50 -14.98 -28.04 26.27
N ALA A 51 -14.06 -28.78 26.87
CA ALA A 51 -12.81 -28.27 27.37
C ALA A 51 -11.93 -27.69 26.24
N VAL A 52 -11.79 -28.44 25.13
CA VAL A 52 -11.05 -28.00 23.94
C VAL A 52 -11.65 -26.74 23.35
N ILE A 53 -12.99 -26.69 23.18
CA ILE A 53 -13.68 -25.49 22.68
C ILE A 53 -13.44 -24.31 23.62
N GLY A 54 -13.52 -24.52 24.94
CA GLY A 54 -13.26 -23.48 25.94
C GLY A 54 -11.85 -22.90 25.83
N VAL A 55 -10.84 -23.76 25.65
CA VAL A 55 -9.44 -23.34 25.45
C VAL A 55 -9.27 -22.54 24.16
N ILE A 56 -9.84 -23.00 23.04
CA ILE A 56 -9.78 -22.29 21.76
C ILE A 56 -10.44 -20.91 21.88
N MET A 57 -11.61 -20.84 22.50
CA MET A 57 -12.30 -19.56 22.72
C MET A 57 -11.50 -18.63 23.62
N PHE A 58 -10.94 -19.14 24.70
CA PHE A 58 -10.12 -18.35 25.63
C PHE A 58 -8.87 -17.77 24.92
N VAL A 59 -8.13 -18.59 24.20
CA VAL A 59 -6.95 -18.16 23.46
C VAL A 59 -7.34 -17.15 22.38
N GLY A 60 -8.36 -17.45 21.58
CA GLY A 60 -8.83 -16.56 20.53
C GLY A 60 -9.30 -15.20 21.06
N THR A 61 -10.03 -15.20 22.16
CA THR A 61 -10.48 -13.94 22.80
C THR A 61 -9.30 -13.16 23.38
N SER A 62 -8.35 -13.83 24.03
CA SER A 62 -7.16 -13.20 24.60
C SER A 62 -6.30 -12.53 23.52
N GLU A 63 -6.06 -13.21 22.41
CA GLU A 63 -5.31 -12.62 21.29
C GLU A 63 -6.08 -11.48 20.60
N SER A 64 -7.41 -11.59 20.50
CA SER A 64 -8.23 -10.51 19.97
C SER A 64 -8.19 -9.26 20.84
N VAL A 65 -8.19 -9.42 22.17
CA VAL A 65 -8.06 -8.28 23.11
C VAL A 65 -6.70 -7.61 22.98
N LYS A 66 -5.61 -8.39 22.95
CA LYS A 66 -4.26 -7.84 22.73
C LYS A 66 -4.15 -7.07 21.41
N MET A 67 -4.75 -7.59 20.34
CA MET A 67 -4.79 -6.90 19.05
C MET A 67 -5.58 -5.59 19.13
N LEU A 68 -6.71 -5.57 19.84
CA LEU A 68 -7.49 -4.35 20.07
C LEU A 68 -6.71 -3.32 20.88
N GLU A 69 -6.00 -3.73 21.94
CA GLU A 69 -5.15 -2.85 22.73
C GLU A 69 -4.01 -2.28 21.88
N TYR A 70 -3.32 -3.12 21.10
CA TYR A 70 -2.25 -2.68 20.20
C TYR A 70 -2.72 -1.69 19.14
N HIS A 71 -3.92 -1.87 18.61
CA HIS A 71 -4.50 -0.99 17.59
C HIS A 71 -5.34 0.16 18.17
N ALA A 72 -5.62 0.19 19.46
CA ALA A 72 -6.44 1.24 20.08
C ALA A 72 -5.79 2.62 19.91
N ASP A 73 -4.50 2.74 20.16
CA ASP A 73 -3.75 3.99 19.98
C ASP A 73 -3.69 4.39 18.50
N ALA A 74 -3.48 3.44 17.62
CA ALA A 74 -3.49 3.65 16.17
C ALA A 74 -4.87 4.09 15.69
N TYR A 75 -5.95 3.47 16.19
CA TYR A 75 -7.32 3.83 15.85
C TYR A 75 -7.69 5.22 16.35
N GLN A 76 -7.38 5.56 17.62
CA GLN A 76 -7.64 6.89 18.16
C GLN A 76 -6.89 7.96 17.38
N ASN A 77 -5.63 7.74 17.08
CA ASN A 77 -4.82 8.67 16.30
C ASN A 77 -5.32 8.79 14.85
N SER A 78 -5.74 7.69 14.22
CA SER A 78 -6.21 7.71 12.83
C SER A 78 -7.59 8.38 12.65
N VAL A 79 -8.46 8.29 13.66
CA VAL A 79 -9.81 8.92 13.60
C VAL A 79 -9.75 10.41 13.91
N GLN A 80 -8.78 10.86 14.72
CA GLN A 80 -8.64 12.26 15.12
C GLN A 80 -7.74 13.08 14.19
N LYS A 81 -6.92 12.42 13.40
CA LYS A 81 -6.00 13.06 12.43
C LYS A 81 -6.67 13.27 11.07
N ASP A 82 -6.11 14.19 10.30
CA ASP A 82 -6.46 14.32 8.89
C ASP A 82 -6.24 13.02 8.14
N ARG A 83 -6.98 12.82 7.05
CA ARG A 83 -6.99 11.56 6.29
C ARG A 83 -5.60 11.16 5.78
N ILE A 84 -4.80 12.13 5.35
CA ILE A 84 -3.43 11.89 4.86
C ILE A 84 -2.50 11.50 6.01
N GLU A 85 -2.56 12.21 7.14
CA GLU A 85 -1.78 11.84 8.33
C GLU A 85 -2.16 10.45 8.85
N ALA A 86 -3.45 10.12 8.86
CA ALA A 86 -3.93 8.80 9.25
C ALA A 86 -3.45 7.70 8.32
N TYR A 87 -3.38 7.96 7.01
CA TYR A 87 -2.88 7.01 6.03
C TYR A 87 -1.39 6.67 6.26
N PHE A 88 -0.59 7.66 6.60
CA PHE A 88 0.84 7.48 6.85
C PHE A 88 1.21 7.18 8.30
N TYR A 89 0.25 7.01 9.19
CA TYR A 89 0.51 6.79 10.62
C TYR A 89 1.56 5.69 10.89
N PHE A 90 1.49 4.58 10.12
CA PHE A 90 2.44 3.46 10.24
C PHE A 90 3.67 3.57 9.36
N CYS A 91 3.71 4.52 8.43
CA CYS A 91 4.79 4.67 7.44
C CYS A 91 5.75 5.82 7.76
N GLY A 92 5.50 6.54 8.87
CA GLY A 92 6.24 7.72 9.30
C GLY A 92 5.55 9.04 8.92
N GLU A 93 5.50 9.96 9.86
CA GLU A 93 4.78 11.24 9.72
C GLU A 93 5.39 12.15 8.63
N GLY A 94 6.70 12.02 8.36
CA GLY A 94 7.37 12.77 7.29
C GLY A 94 6.74 12.58 5.92
N ASN A 95 6.27 11.38 5.60
CA ASN A 95 5.65 11.10 4.32
C ASN A 95 4.36 11.90 4.07
N ALA A 96 3.54 12.12 5.09
CA ALA A 96 2.32 12.91 4.96
C ALA A 96 2.63 14.38 4.62
N TYR A 97 3.65 14.93 5.25
CA TYR A 97 4.13 16.28 4.99
C TYR A 97 4.65 16.42 3.56
N ASP A 98 5.50 15.50 3.12
CA ASP A 98 6.09 15.51 1.77
C ASP A 98 5.03 15.51 0.67
N TYR A 99 4.01 14.63 0.78
CA TYR A 99 2.93 14.59 -0.21
C TYR A 99 2.10 15.87 -0.22
N SER A 100 1.81 16.42 0.95
CA SER A 100 1.03 17.64 1.07
C SER A 100 1.79 18.85 0.50
N GLN A 101 3.09 18.90 0.70
CA GLN A 101 3.96 19.96 0.16
C GLN A 101 4.04 19.88 -1.36
N ILE A 102 4.29 18.69 -1.91
CA ILE A 102 4.35 18.47 -3.36
C ILE A 102 3.01 18.78 -4.04
N ALA A 103 1.89 18.32 -3.45
CA ALA A 103 0.58 18.62 -4.02
C ALA A 103 0.31 20.12 -4.05
N LYS A 104 0.70 20.85 -3.00
CA LYS A 104 0.58 22.31 -2.94
C LYS A 104 1.44 22.98 -4.00
N GLU A 105 2.65 22.52 -4.20
CA GLU A 105 3.55 23.00 -5.22
C GLU A 105 3.00 22.80 -6.64
N ILE A 106 2.48 21.61 -6.95
CA ILE A 106 1.80 21.30 -8.21
C ILE A 106 0.65 22.31 -8.45
N GLN A 107 -0.14 22.61 -7.42
CA GLN A 107 -1.26 23.54 -7.49
C GLN A 107 -0.79 24.99 -7.70
N GLU A 108 0.23 25.44 -6.97
CA GLU A 108 0.78 26.81 -7.05
C GLU A 108 1.44 27.10 -8.40
N GLN A 109 2.08 26.09 -8.99
CA GLN A 109 2.72 26.21 -10.31
C GLN A 109 1.73 26.00 -11.47
N GLY A 110 0.51 25.55 -11.19
CA GLY A 110 -0.51 25.31 -12.21
C GLY A 110 -0.20 24.14 -13.14
N TYR A 111 0.48 23.10 -12.63
CA TYR A 111 0.71 21.86 -13.40
C TYR A 111 -0.57 21.02 -13.42
N HIS A 112 -1.03 20.65 -14.62
CA HIS A 112 -2.25 19.86 -14.80
C HIS A 112 -1.98 18.43 -15.25
N ASN A 113 -0.89 18.18 -15.98
CA ASN A 113 -0.49 16.86 -16.44
C ASN A 113 0.68 16.35 -15.60
N ILE A 114 0.43 15.36 -14.75
CA ILE A 114 1.40 14.83 -13.80
C ILE A 114 1.82 13.43 -14.22
N GLY A 115 3.09 13.23 -14.50
CA GLY A 115 3.69 11.90 -14.72
C GLY A 115 4.02 11.23 -13.39
N LEU A 116 3.64 9.97 -13.19
CA LEU A 116 4.06 9.18 -12.05
C LEU A 116 5.24 8.30 -12.43
N LEU A 117 6.38 8.54 -11.81
CA LEU A 117 7.56 7.68 -11.88
C LEU A 117 7.82 7.10 -10.50
N THR A 118 7.22 5.95 -10.24
CA THR A 118 7.17 5.33 -8.92
C THR A 118 7.86 3.98 -8.93
N GLY A 119 8.47 3.64 -7.78
CA GLY A 119 9.05 2.33 -7.56
C GLY A 119 7.99 1.24 -7.32
N THR A 120 8.45 0.02 -7.02
CA THR A 120 7.59 -1.09 -6.64
C THR A 120 7.03 -0.83 -5.23
N ASP A 121 5.74 -1.09 -5.01
CA ASP A 121 5.07 -0.92 -3.71
C ASP A 121 4.97 0.53 -3.19
N THR A 122 4.95 1.50 -4.08
CA THR A 122 4.83 2.92 -3.74
C THR A 122 3.40 3.32 -3.38
N PHE A 123 3.26 4.26 -2.46
CA PHE A 123 1.97 4.82 -2.07
C PHE A 123 1.56 5.94 -3.04
N GLU A 124 0.64 5.68 -3.94
CA GLU A 124 0.15 6.67 -4.92
C GLU A 124 -1.14 7.36 -4.49
N TYR A 125 -1.98 6.63 -3.76
CA TYR A 125 -3.30 7.11 -3.34
C TYR A 125 -3.29 8.49 -2.65
N PRO A 126 -2.32 8.86 -1.81
CA PRO A 126 -2.30 10.18 -1.18
C PRO A 126 -2.21 11.33 -2.19
N LEU A 127 -1.43 11.18 -3.27
CA LEU A 127 -1.36 12.18 -4.32
C LEU A 127 -2.69 12.34 -5.05
N TRP A 128 -3.33 11.22 -5.43
CA TRP A 128 -4.64 11.21 -6.05
C TRP A 128 -5.72 11.87 -5.18
N TYR A 129 -5.63 11.66 -3.87
CA TYR A 129 -6.57 12.28 -2.93
C TYR A 129 -6.35 13.79 -2.80
N LEU A 130 -5.11 14.25 -2.75
CA LEU A 130 -4.75 15.65 -2.59
C LEU A 130 -5.03 16.47 -3.87
N LEU A 131 -4.91 15.85 -5.04
CA LEU A 131 -5.17 16.42 -6.35
C LEU A 131 -6.51 15.93 -6.92
N ASN A 132 -7.48 15.67 -6.07
CA ASN A 132 -8.80 15.15 -6.45
C ASN A 132 -9.67 16.26 -7.08
N ASP A 133 -9.31 16.65 -8.30
CA ASP A 133 -10.06 17.57 -9.15
C ASP A 133 -10.00 17.08 -10.60
N ASP A 134 -11.05 17.31 -11.37
CA ASP A 134 -11.14 16.94 -12.80
C ASP A 134 -10.14 17.72 -13.67
N GLU A 135 -9.50 18.74 -13.11
CA GLU A 135 -8.46 19.51 -13.79
C GLU A 135 -7.12 18.80 -13.91
N TYR A 136 -6.86 17.78 -13.04
CA TYR A 136 -5.59 17.07 -13.04
C TYR A 136 -5.67 15.76 -13.80
N ARG A 137 -4.71 15.56 -14.70
CA ARG A 137 -4.49 14.29 -15.38
C ARG A 137 -3.21 13.66 -14.85
N ILE A 138 -3.34 12.53 -14.19
CA ILE A 138 -2.24 11.78 -13.57
C ILE A 138 -2.07 10.46 -14.29
N GLU A 139 -0.89 10.21 -14.86
CA GLU A 139 -0.60 9.00 -15.64
C GLU A 139 0.74 8.38 -15.23
N HIS A 140 0.80 7.05 -15.20
CA HIS A 140 2.08 6.35 -15.05
C HIS A 140 2.92 6.49 -16.32
N ILE A 141 4.19 6.82 -16.14
CA ILE A 141 5.17 6.96 -17.22
C ILE A 141 6.33 5.97 -17.05
N ASN A 142 7.01 5.66 -18.16
CA ASN A 142 8.13 4.73 -18.18
C ASN A 142 7.80 3.36 -17.59
N VAL A 143 6.62 2.86 -17.90
CA VAL A 143 6.15 1.55 -17.44
C VAL A 143 6.98 0.45 -18.07
N ASN A 144 7.60 -0.41 -17.27
CA ASN A 144 8.51 -1.46 -17.73
C ASN A 144 7.99 -2.90 -17.53
N ASN A 145 6.74 -3.04 -17.10
CA ASN A 145 6.08 -4.33 -16.89
C ASN A 145 5.06 -4.66 -18.00
N MET A 146 4.27 -5.72 -17.81
CA MET A 146 3.26 -6.16 -18.79
C MET A 146 2.18 -5.11 -19.06
N THR A 147 1.96 -4.15 -18.17
CA THR A 147 0.98 -3.08 -18.36
C THR A 147 1.48 -1.93 -19.24
N LYS A 148 2.71 -1.98 -19.71
CA LYS A 148 3.30 -1.01 -20.64
C LYS A 148 2.42 -0.78 -21.90
N ILE A 149 1.65 -1.76 -22.30
CA ILE A 149 0.74 -1.66 -23.43
C ILE A 149 -0.38 -0.63 -23.23
N TYR A 150 -0.63 -0.24 -21.98
CA TYR A 150 -1.65 0.75 -21.61
C TYR A 150 -1.05 2.14 -21.37
N GLU A 151 0.27 2.28 -21.41
CA GLU A 151 0.94 3.57 -21.28
C GLU A 151 0.59 4.48 -22.48
N ASP A 152 0.08 5.68 -22.21
CA ASP A 152 -0.25 6.63 -23.26
C ASP A 152 1.02 7.25 -23.84
N GLN A 153 1.38 6.82 -25.02
CA GLN A 153 2.57 7.28 -25.73
C GLN A 153 2.48 8.75 -26.22
N THR A 154 1.31 9.37 -26.09
CA THR A 154 1.09 10.77 -26.48
C THR A 154 1.09 11.70 -25.27
N PHE A 155 1.10 11.14 -24.06
CA PHE A 155 1.09 11.93 -22.82
C PHE A 155 2.44 12.60 -22.59
N VAL A 156 2.40 13.93 -22.42
CA VAL A 156 3.56 14.75 -22.09
C VAL A 156 3.28 15.47 -20.78
N PRO A 157 3.88 15.05 -19.66
CA PRO A 157 3.63 15.66 -18.36
C PRO A 157 4.17 17.08 -18.26
N ASP A 158 3.53 17.92 -17.43
CA ASP A 158 4.05 19.25 -17.05
C ASP A 158 5.15 19.10 -16.00
N CYS A 159 4.95 18.19 -15.05
CA CYS A 159 5.92 17.75 -14.07
C CYS A 159 5.86 16.24 -13.85
N ILE A 160 6.90 15.67 -13.27
CA ILE A 160 6.97 14.25 -12.95
C ILE A 160 7.16 14.09 -11.44
N PHE A 161 6.20 13.43 -10.81
CA PHE A 161 6.28 13.00 -9.42
C PHE A 161 7.15 11.75 -9.32
N VAL A 162 8.23 11.82 -8.55
CA VAL A 162 9.16 10.72 -8.35
C VAL A 162 9.13 10.27 -6.90
N ARG A 163 8.99 8.96 -6.67
CA ARG A 163 9.07 8.37 -5.35
C ARG A 163 9.74 7.00 -5.37
N GLU A 164 10.61 6.79 -4.36
CA GLU A 164 11.28 5.49 -4.14
C GLU A 164 12.04 5.00 -5.36
N TRP A 165 12.61 5.92 -6.12
CA TRP A 165 13.48 5.61 -7.25
C TRP A 165 14.95 5.71 -6.84
N GLU A 166 15.66 4.59 -6.85
CA GLU A 166 17.07 4.54 -6.55
C GLU A 166 17.88 4.05 -7.75
N PRO A 167 19.00 4.71 -8.11
CA PRO A 167 19.50 5.96 -7.52
C PRO A 167 18.58 7.16 -7.85
N ARG A 168 18.66 8.23 -7.02
CA ARG A 168 17.91 9.45 -7.26
C ARG A 168 18.20 10.00 -8.66
N LEU A 169 17.13 10.32 -9.39
CA LEU A 169 17.23 10.90 -10.72
C LEU A 169 17.44 12.42 -10.60
N GLY A 170 18.58 12.91 -11.06
CA GLY A 170 18.81 14.37 -11.21
C GLY A 170 18.11 14.93 -12.45
N GLU A 171 18.02 14.12 -13.50
CA GLU A 171 17.44 14.46 -14.80
C GLU A 171 16.79 13.23 -15.44
N PHE A 172 15.79 13.47 -16.28
CA PHE A 172 15.04 12.43 -16.96
C PHE A 172 14.52 12.90 -18.31
N ASP A 173 14.74 12.11 -19.35
CA ASP A 173 14.22 12.38 -20.69
C ASP A 173 12.98 11.53 -20.96
N TYR A 174 11.87 12.19 -21.32
CA TYR A 174 10.62 11.50 -21.65
C TYR A 174 9.92 12.19 -22.82
N HIS A 175 9.59 11.43 -23.85
CA HIS A 175 8.94 11.89 -25.09
C HIS A 175 9.58 13.14 -25.72
N GLY A 176 10.91 13.24 -25.68
CA GLY A 176 11.66 14.34 -26.25
C GLY A 176 11.69 15.62 -25.42
N GLN A 177 11.12 15.57 -24.22
CA GLN A 177 11.24 16.62 -23.21
C GLN A 177 12.30 16.23 -22.18
N HIS A 178 13.05 17.24 -21.72
CA HIS A 178 14.07 17.07 -20.69
C HIS A 178 13.58 17.63 -19.37
N TYR A 179 13.58 16.79 -18.32
CA TYR A 179 13.11 17.12 -16.97
C TYR A 179 14.30 17.12 -16.02
N VAL A 180 14.32 18.05 -15.10
CA VAL A 180 15.38 18.19 -14.09
C VAL A 180 14.77 18.25 -12.70
N ALA A 181 15.48 17.74 -11.70
CA ALA A 181 15.04 17.80 -10.33
C ALA A 181 14.95 19.27 -9.87
N GLU A 182 13.82 19.63 -9.29
CA GLU A 182 13.61 20.98 -8.78
C GLU A 182 14.58 21.27 -7.64
N ASP A 183 14.70 20.39 -6.67
CA ASP A 183 15.70 20.44 -5.62
C ASP A 183 16.62 19.21 -5.68
N PRO A 184 17.77 19.32 -6.38
CA PRO A 184 18.69 18.21 -6.52
C PRO A 184 19.41 17.83 -5.22
N GLU A 185 19.46 18.70 -4.21
CA GLU A 185 20.15 18.48 -2.94
C GLU A 185 19.24 17.93 -1.84
N SER A 186 17.92 17.90 -2.06
CA SER A 186 16.97 17.36 -1.09
C SER A 186 17.25 15.87 -0.82
N GLU A 187 17.32 15.48 0.43
CA GLU A 187 17.44 14.08 0.87
C GLU A 187 16.08 13.35 0.91
N ILE A 188 14.99 14.05 0.57
CA ILE A 188 13.62 13.51 0.63
C ILE A 188 13.44 12.48 -0.48
N GLY A 189 12.88 11.34 -0.13
CA GLY A 189 12.62 10.23 -1.08
C GLY A 189 11.49 10.52 -2.09
N THR A 190 10.84 11.69 -1.97
CA THR A 190 9.75 12.14 -2.84
C THR A 190 10.09 13.52 -3.37
N TYR A 191 10.04 13.73 -4.68
CA TYR A 191 10.42 15.00 -5.31
C TYR A 191 9.76 15.16 -6.68
N LEU A 192 9.83 16.39 -7.23
CA LEU A 192 9.38 16.71 -8.58
C LEU A 192 10.57 16.82 -9.55
N LEU A 193 10.34 16.33 -10.77
CA LEU A 193 11.13 16.70 -11.93
C LEU A 193 10.29 17.67 -12.77
N ILE A 194 10.84 18.81 -13.08
CA ILE A 194 10.19 19.87 -13.89
C ILE A 194 10.89 20.02 -15.24
N LYS A 195 10.20 20.54 -16.24
CA LYS A 195 10.81 20.81 -17.55
C LYS A 195 11.97 21.78 -17.40
N SER A 196 13.07 21.49 -18.06
CA SER A 196 14.31 22.27 -17.95
C SER A 196 14.18 23.74 -18.42
N ASP A 197 13.26 24.02 -19.32
CA ASP A 197 12.93 25.36 -19.78
C ASP A 197 12.17 26.20 -18.74
N MET A 198 11.42 25.57 -17.84
CA MET A 198 10.70 26.24 -16.74
C MET A 198 11.59 26.60 -15.55
N LYS A 199 12.74 25.95 -15.38
CA LYS A 199 13.68 26.21 -14.27
C LYS A 199 14.40 27.57 -14.36
N ASN A 200 14.36 28.24 -15.53
CA ASN A 200 15.10 29.47 -15.79
C ASN A 200 14.23 30.75 -15.71
N GLU A 201 12.97 30.63 -15.35
CA GLU A 201 12.06 31.76 -15.08
C GLU A 201 11.89 31.96 -13.58
#